data_2e8f6b9762234fae0c58b84705cb9860
#
_entry.id   2e8f6b9762234fae0c58b84705cb9860
#
_cell.length_a   1.000
_cell.length_b   1.000
_cell.length_c   1.000
_cell.angle_alpha   90.00
_cell.angle_beta   90.00
_cell.angle_gamma   90.00
#
_symmetry.space_group_name_H-M   'P 1'
#
loop_
_entity.id
_entity.type
_entity.pdbx_description
1 polymer ?
#
loop_
_entity_poly.entity_id
_entity_poly.type
_entity_poly.pdbx_seq_one_letter_code
_entity_poly.pdbx_strand_id
1 'polypeptide(L)'
;MTQYFDPNPMTPSDRKVIPYRMNGINFEFYTDTAVFSRKEVDFGTNLLIETLVKDIKARGPKMERFADLGCGVGIVGIVIKSCFMAFDVTGVDINSRAVALARENSKLNGVNCRFMSSDVLFAVREEHFDMIATNPPVRAGKKTVFEFYEQSYELLNPGGYL
;
A
#
# COMPACT_ATOMS: atom_id res chain seq x y z
N MET A 1 -17.76 -14.23 4.53
CA MET A 1 -16.87 -13.61 3.52
C MET A 1 -16.27 -12.36 4.11
N THR A 2 -14.96 -12.22 4.07
CA THR A 2 -14.27 -11.04 4.57
C THR A 2 -14.50 -9.92 3.56
N GLN A 3 -15.20 -8.86 3.97
CA GLN A 3 -15.59 -7.71 3.12
C GLN A 3 -14.42 -6.84 2.65
N TYR A 4 -13.18 -7.19 3.01
CA TYR A 4 -11.96 -6.43 2.63
C TYR A 4 -11.68 -6.45 1.13
N PHE A 5 -12.15 -7.49 0.42
CA PHE A 5 -11.97 -7.66 -1.02
C PHE A 5 -13.21 -7.29 -1.83
N ASP A 6 -14.19 -6.63 -1.18
CA ASP A 6 -15.35 -6.08 -1.86
C ASP A 6 -14.97 -4.73 -2.47
N PRO A 7 -15.13 -4.55 -3.79
CA PRO A 7 -14.86 -3.26 -4.44
C PRO A 7 -15.66 -2.10 -3.85
N ASN A 8 -16.89 -2.36 -3.38
CA ASN A 8 -17.80 -1.37 -2.84
C ASN A 8 -18.51 -1.87 -1.57
N PRO A 9 -17.81 -1.92 -0.43
CA PRO A 9 -18.39 -2.46 0.80
C PRO A 9 -19.58 -1.62 1.29
N MET A 10 -20.71 -2.29 1.53
CA MET A 10 -21.97 -1.68 1.98
C MET A 10 -22.12 -1.60 3.51
N THR A 11 -21.14 -2.11 4.27
CA THR A 11 -21.16 -2.02 5.73
C THR A 11 -21.19 -0.59 6.23
N PRO A 12 -21.96 -0.27 7.29
CA PRO A 12 -21.93 1.03 7.94
C PRO A 12 -20.49 1.42 8.31
N SER A 13 -20.16 2.68 8.10
CA SER A 13 -18.86 3.24 8.46
C SER A 13 -18.74 3.38 9.98
N ASP A 14 -17.60 3.02 10.52
CA ASP A 14 -17.20 3.27 11.92
C ASP A 14 -15.70 3.58 11.91
N ARG A 15 -15.38 4.84 11.63
CA ARG A 15 -14.00 5.33 11.49
C ARG A 15 -13.27 5.34 12.83
N LYS A 16 -12.00 5.03 12.77
CA LYS A 16 -11.05 5.12 13.90
C LYS A 16 -9.75 5.75 13.43
N VAL A 17 -8.98 6.22 14.39
CA VAL A 17 -7.61 6.67 14.17
C VAL A 17 -6.68 5.68 14.85
N ILE A 18 -5.67 5.20 14.14
CA ILE A 18 -4.60 4.37 14.69
C ILE A 18 -3.28 5.11 14.61
N PRO A 19 -2.49 5.15 15.71
CA PRO A 19 -1.16 5.70 15.67
C PRO A 19 -0.17 4.67 15.12
N TYR A 20 0.88 5.16 14.48
CA TYR A 20 2.01 4.33 14.07
C TYR A 20 3.31 5.13 14.17
N ARG A 21 4.42 4.46 14.46
CA ARG A 21 5.74 5.10 14.51
C ARG A 21 6.75 4.29 13.72
N MET A 22 7.46 4.94 12.81
CA MET A 22 8.53 4.32 12.03
C MET A 22 9.66 5.32 11.77
N ASN A 23 10.89 4.87 11.91
CA ASN A 23 12.10 5.66 11.62
C ASN A 23 12.13 7.03 12.32
N GLY A 24 11.59 7.10 13.54
CA GLY A 24 11.49 8.34 14.32
C GLY A 24 10.32 9.27 13.95
N ILE A 25 9.55 8.93 12.93
CA ILE A 25 8.38 9.70 12.47
C ILE A 25 7.12 9.12 13.10
N ASN A 26 6.25 9.98 13.61
CA ASN A 26 4.93 9.59 14.10
C ASN A 26 3.89 9.81 13.00
N PHE A 27 3.01 8.84 12.84
CA PHE A 27 1.92 8.80 11.87
C PHE A 27 0.58 8.60 12.57
N GLU A 28 -0.48 9.08 11.94
CA GLU A 28 -1.86 8.76 12.28
C GLU A 28 -2.59 8.31 11.01
N PHE A 29 -3.38 7.22 11.14
CA PHE A 29 -4.13 6.69 10.01
C PHE A 29 -5.61 6.55 10.35
N TYR A 30 -6.47 7.13 9.52
CA TYR A 30 -7.90 6.80 9.53
C TYR A 30 -8.08 5.37 9.03
N THR A 31 -8.86 4.60 9.76
CA THR A 31 -9.34 3.27 9.39
C THR A 31 -10.85 3.20 9.49
N ASP A 32 -11.48 2.15 8.94
CA ASP A 32 -12.93 1.99 8.98
C ASP A 32 -13.32 0.50 9.03
N THR A 33 -14.61 0.24 9.14
CA THR A 33 -15.16 -1.09 8.85
C THR A 33 -14.90 -1.48 7.40
N ALA A 34 -14.79 -2.79 7.15
CA ALA A 34 -14.50 -3.36 5.83
C ALA A 34 -13.15 -2.93 5.20
N VAL A 35 -12.21 -2.42 6.00
CA VAL A 35 -10.81 -2.25 5.59
C VAL A 35 -9.89 -3.10 6.47
N PHE A 36 -8.76 -3.49 5.90
CA PHE A 36 -7.75 -4.28 6.62
C PHE A 36 -7.04 -3.44 7.70
N SER A 37 -6.56 -4.09 8.78
CA SER A 37 -5.82 -3.45 9.89
C SER A 37 -6.60 -2.36 10.64
N ARG A 38 -7.86 -2.64 10.98
CA ARG A 38 -8.76 -1.66 11.63
C ARG A 38 -8.34 -1.20 13.02
N LYS A 39 -7.65 -2.04 13.80
CA LYS A 39 -7.31 -1.74 15.20
C LYS A 39 -5.91 -1.20 15.39
N GLU A 40 -4.98 -1.68 14.60
CA GLU A 40 -3.56 -1.36 14.65
C GLU A 40 -2.91 -1.78 13.33
N VAL A 41 -1.70 -1.30 13.06
CA VAL A 41 -0.90 -1.81 11.93
C VAL A 41 -0.55 -3.26 12.23
N ASP A 42 -0.98 -4.16 11.37
CA ASP A 42 -0.76 -5.59 11.58
C ASP A 42 0.73 -5.97 11.46
N PHE A 43 1.07 -7.12 12.04
CA PHE A 43 2.45 -7.61 12.07
C PHE A 43 3.08 -7.73 10.68
N GLY A 44 2.33 -8.25 9.69
CA GLY A 44 2.83 -8.42 8.33
C GLY A 44 3.16 -7.08 7.66
N THR A 45 2.28 -6.11 7.77
CA THR A 45 2.49 -4.75 7.28
C THR A 45 3.68 -4.07 7.97
N ASN A 46 3.79 -4.19 9.30
CA ASN A 46 4.93 -3.64 10.03
C ASN A 46 6.26 -4.26 9.58
N LEU A 47 6.32 -5.58 9.48
CA LEU A 47 7.51 -6.31 9.03
C LEU A 47 7.91 -5.91 7.61
N LEU A 48 6.93 -5.77 6.71
CA LEU A 48 7.14 -5.30 5.34
C LEU A 48 7.78 -3.91 5.33
N ILE A 49 7.22 -2.95 6.10
CA ILE A 49 7.74 -1.58 6.18
C ILE A 49 9.18 -1.57 6.74
N GLU A 50 9.45 -2.28 7.83
CA GLU A 50 10.81 -2.37 8.42
C GLU A 50 11.82 -2.91 7.40
N THR A 51 11.44 -3.97 6.67
CA THR A 51 12.26 -4.58 5.64
C THR A 51 12.52 -3.61 4.50
N LEU A 52 11.48 -2.94 3.98
CA LEU A 52 11.59 -1.95 2.91
C LEU A 52 12.49 -0.79 3.30
N VAL A 53 12.29 -0.20 4.49
CA VAL A 53 13.10 0.92 4.97
C VAL A 53 14.58 0.54 5.06
N LYS A 54 14.87 -0.66 5.57
CA LYS A 54 16.24 -1.20 5.66
C LYS A 54 16.84 -1.42 4.28
N ASP A 55 16.11 -2.05 3.38
CA ASP A 55 16.58 -2.41 2.04
C ASP A 55 16.81 -1.17 1.17
N ILE A 56 15.87 -0.21 1.17
CA ILE A 56 16.00 1.05 0.42
C ILE A 56 17.24 1.84 0.91
N LYS A 57 17.46 1.92 2.23
CA LYS A 57 18.66 2.56 2.79
C LYS A 57 19.95 1.90 2.31
N ALA A 58 19.97 0.58 2.23
CA ALA A 58 21.15 -0.17 1.80
C ALA A 58 21.45 -0.02 0.30
N ARG A 59 20.44 0.12 -0.54
CA ARG A 59 20.56 0.22 -2.01
C ARG A 59 20.93 1.63 -2.48
N GLY A 60 20.57 2.66 -1.71
CA GLY A 60 20.79 4.05 -2.07
C GLY A 60 19.78 4.62 -3.08
N PRO A 61 19.99 5.86 -3.57
CA PRO A 61 18.97 6.71 -4.18
C PRO A 61 18.63 6.43 -5.66
N LYS A 62 18.93 5.27 -6.20
CA LYS A 62 18.70 4.95 -7.63
C LYS A 62 17.24 4.56 -7.97
N MET A 63 16.36 4.49 -6.98
CA MET A 63 14.95 4.12 -7.18
C MET A 63 14.08 5.37 -7.08
N GLU A 64 13.16 5.54 -8.02
CA GLU A 64 12.30 6.72 -8.08
C GLU A 64 10.82 6.37 -8.01
N ARG A 65 10.41 5.22 -8.57
CA ARG A 65 9.00 4.82 -8.70
C ARG A 65 8.66 3.60 -7.85
N PHE A 66 7.77 3.81 -6.90
CA PHE A 66 7.32 2.80 -5.94
C PHE A 66 5.83 2.53 -6.09
N ALA A 67 5.44 1.26 -6.17
CA ALA A 67 4.04 0.84 -6.11
C ALA A 67 3.73 0.10 -4.81
N ASP A 68 2.61 0.47 -4.17
CA ASP A 68 2.00 -0.21 -3.02
C ASP A 68 0.78 -0.99 -3.53
N LEU A 69 0.97 -2.29 -3.77
CA LEU A 69 -0.05 -3.17 -4.33
C LEU A 69 -0.89 -3.81 -3.22
N GLY A 70 -2.19 -3.58 -3.24
CA GLY A 70 -3.10 -3.90 -2.15
C GLY A 70 -2.90 -2.91 -1.00
N CYS A 71 -2.85 -1.61 -1.32
CA CYS A 71 -2.41 -0.56 -0.40
C CYS A 71 -3.30 -0.38 0.83
N GLY A 72 -4.53 -0.93 0.84
CA GLY A 72 -5.47 -0.71 1.92
C GLY A 72 -5.68 0.78 2.19
N VAL A 73 -5.51 1.19 3.44
CA VAL A 73 -5.62 2.60 3.85
C VAL A 73 -4.32 3.41 3.63
N GLY A 74 -3.38 2.86 2.87
CA GLY A 74 -2.19 3.56 2.39
C GLY A 74 -0.98 3.56 3.32
N ILE A 75 -0.94 2.70 4.34
CA ILE A 75 0.10 2.73 5.38
C ILE A 75 1.50 2.58 4.78
N VAL A 76 1.73 1.54 3.97
CA VAL A 76 3.05 1.25 3.39
C VAL A 76 3.53 2.41 2.52
N GLY A 77 2.74 2.81 1.53
CA GLY A 77 3.10 3.88 0.60
C GLY A 77 3.37 5.22 1.30
N ILE A 78 2.53 5.60 2.27
CA ILE A 78 2.67 6.86 3.03
C ILE A 78 3.95 6.85 3.88
N VAL A 79 4.24 5.75 4.57
CA VAL A 79 5.45 5.63 5.39
C VAL A 79 6.70 5.66 4.52
N ILE A 80 6.72 4.94 3.39
CA ILE A 80 7.85 4.96 2.45
C ILE A 80 8.04 6.37 1.88
N LYS A 81 6.97 7.05 1.46
CA LYS A 81 7.06 8.45 0.98
C LYS A 81 7.62 9.39 2.04
N SER A 82 7.21 9.24 3.30
CA SER A 82 7.70 10.09 4.40
C SER A 82 9.16 9.83 4.74
N CYS A 83 9.62 8.57 4.65
CA CYS A 83 11.02 8.20 4.90
C CYS A 83 11.93 8.56 3.72
N PHE A 84 11.38 8.57 2.50
CA PHE A 84 12.12 8.73 1.24
C PHE A 84 11.37 9.68 0.30
N MET A 85 11.47 10.97 0.54
CA MET A 85 10.70 12.01 -0.14
C MET A 85 10.84 12.03 -1.67
N ALA A 86 11.97 11.52 -2.20
CA ALA A 86 12.24 11.46 -3.64
C ALA A 86 11.38 10.44 -4.39
N PHE A 87 10.81 9.44 -3.71
CA PHE A 87 9.96 8.45 -4.37
C PHE A 87 8.66 9.05 -4.91
N ASP A 88 8.31 8.67 -6.14
CA ASP A 88 6.96 8.78 -6.67
C ASP A 88 6.17 7.53 -6.26
N VAL A 89 5.22 7.70 -5.34
CA VAL A 89 4.49 6.59 -4.74
C VAL A 89 3.09 6.50 -5.32
N THR A 90 2.77 5.32 -5.87
CA THR A 90 1.44 4.96 -6.34
C THR A 90 0.92 3.76 -5.55
N GLY A 91 -0.25 3.89 -4.94
CA GLY A 91 -0.94 2.80 -4.27
C GLY A 91 -2.21 2.39 -5.00
N VAL A 92 -2.46 1.10 -5.08
CA VAL A 92 -3.66 0.54 -5.69
C VAL A 92 -4.33 -0.48 -4.78
N ASP A 93 -5.66 -0.47 -4.74
CA ASP A 93 -6.47 -1.44 -4.02
C ASP A 93 -7.82 -1.62 -4.71
N ILE A 94 -8.41 -2.80 -4.60
CA ILE A 94 -9.73 -3.06 -5.15
C ILE A 94 -10.84 -2.40 -4.33
N ASN A 95 -10.63 -2.22 -3.04
CA ASN A 95 -11.60 -1.66 -2.10
C ASN A 95 -11.64 -0.13 -2.19
N SER A 96 -12.71 0.41 -2.77
CA SER A 96 -12.87 1.86 -2.98
C SER A 96 -12.90 2.67 -1.67
N ARG A 97 -13.41 2.11 -0.57
CA ARG A 97 -13.39 2.74 0.75
C ARG A 97 -11.98 2.85 1.31
N ALA A 98 -11.17 1.80 1.16
CA ALA A 98 -9.77 1.82 1.56
C ALA A 98 -9.00 2.89 0.77
N VAL A 99 -9.19 2.96 -0.54
CA VAL A 99 -8.55 3.96 -1.40
C VAL A 99 -8.94 5.40 -1.01
N ALA A 100 -10.22 5.64 -0.68
CA ALA A 100 -10.67 6.95 -0.20
C ALA A 100 -9.94 7.35 1.09
N LEU A 101 -9.83 6.42 2.05
CA LEU A 101 -9.07 6.62 3.29
C LEU A 101 -7.57 6.81 3.03
N ALA A 102 -6.97 6.07 2.10
CA ALA A 102 -5.57 6.24 1.74
C ALA A 102 -5.25 7.67 1.25
N ARG A 103 -6.15 8.26 0.44
CA ARG A 103 -6.03 9.65 0.00
C ARG A 103 -6.14 10.65 1.17
N GLU A 104 -7.07 10.42 2.09
CA GLU A 104 -7.20 11.24 3.30
C GLU A 104 -5.95 11.10 4.20
N ASN A 105 -5.45 9.88 4.40
CA ASN A 105 -4.27 9.57 5.19
C ASN A 105 -2.99 10.19 4.61
N SER A 106 -2.86 10.23 3.28
CA SER A 106 -1.75 10.92 2.61
C SER A 106 -1.72 12.41 2.99
N LYS A 107 -2.88 13.07 2.94
CA LYS A 107 -3.02 14.48 3.35
C LYS A 107 -2.77 14.67 4.85
N LEU A 108 -3.33 13.79 5.69
CA LEU A 108 -3.16 13.84 7.15
C LEU A 108 -1.69 13.78 7.55
N ASN A 109 -0.90 12.95 6.86
CA ASN A 109 0.53 12.78 7.14
C ASN A 109 1.43 13.73 6.31
N GLY A 110 0.86 14.68 5.59
CA GLY A 110 1.60 15.74 4.89
C GLY A 110 2.45 15.25 3.71
N VAL A 111 2.06 14.13 3.08
CA VAL A 111 2.75 13.60 1.91
C VAL A 111 1.84 13.56 0.69
N ASN A 112 2.43 13.49 -0.50
CA ASN A 112 1.71 13.37 -1.75
C ASN A 112 1.95 12.00 -2.37
N CYS A 113 1.00 11.09 -2.15
CA CYS A 113 0.95 9.78 -2.80
C CYS A 113 -0.29 9.71 -3.70
N ARG A 114 -0.18 9.01 -4.81
CA ARG A 114 -1.29 8.76 -5.73
C ARG A 114 -1.96 7.43 -5.36
N PHE A 115 -3.24 7.47 -4.99
CA PHE A 115 -4.02 6.27 -4.68
C PHE A 115 -5.21 6.12 -5.62
N MET A 116 -5.45 4.90 -6.14
CA MET A 116 -6.55 4.61 -7.04
C MET A 116 -7.10 3.19 -6.87
N SER A 117 -8.38 3.04 -7.20
CA SER A 117 -9.01 1.72 -7.24
C SER A 117 -8.53 0.94 -8.45
N SER A 118 -8.17 -0.32 -8.24
CA SER A 118 -7.66 -1.21 -9.28
C SER A 118 -7.93 -2.67 -8.94
N ASP A 119 -8.23 -3.46 -9.94
CA ASP A 119 -8.09 -4.91 -9.86
C ASP A 119 -6.61 -5.24 -10.10
N VAL A 120 -5.95 -5.69 -9.04
CA VAL A 120 -4.49 -5.84 -8.99
C VAL A 120 -3.80 -4.56 -9.50
N LEU A 121 -2.97 -4.62 -10.54
CA LEU A 121 -2.26 -3.48 -11.14
C LEU A 121 -2.88 -2.98 -12.45
N PHE A 122 -4.09 -3.44 -12.81
CA PHE A 122 -4.71 -3.11 -14.10
C PHE A 122 -4.83 -1.60 -14.36
N ALA A 123 -5.15 -0.79 -13.35
CA ALA A 123 -5.29 0.66 -13.50
C ALA A 123 -3.97 1.37 -13.85
N VAL A 124 -2.83 0.73 -13.60
CA VAL A 124 -1.47 1.25 -13.83
C VAL A 124 -0.68 0.40 -14.83
N ARG A 125 -1.35 -0.44 -15.62
CA ARG A 125 -0.73 -1.41 -16.54
C ARG A 125 0.19 -0.81 -17.62
N GLU A 126 0.10 0.48 -17.88
CA GLU A 126 0.97 1.20 -18.81
C GLU A 126 2.18 1.86 -18.11
N GLU A 127 2.30 1.65 -16.80
CA GLU A 127 3.36 2.23 -15.99
C GLU A 127 4.39 1.17 -15.60
N HIS A 128 5.62 1.62 -15.26
CA HIS A 128 6.66 0.74 -14.74
C HIS A 128 7.21 1.30 -13.44
N PHE A 129 7.66 0.40 -12.57
CA PHE A 129 8.12 0.70 -11.21
C PHE A 129 9.50 0.12 -10.94
N ASP A 130 10.28 0.80 -10.10
CA ASP A 130 11.57 0.32 -9.65
C ASP A 130 11.42 -0.64 -8.46
N MET A 131 10.35 -0.44 -7.70
CA MET A 131 9.99 -1.31 -6.58
C MET A 131 8.46 -1.44 -6.49
N ILE A 132 8.00 -2.66 -6.30
CA ILE A 132 6.60 -2.97 -5.99
C ILE A 132 6.59 -3.68 -4.64
N ALA A 133 5.82 -3.18 -3.69
CA ALA A 133 5.61 -3.85 -2.41
C ALA A 133 4.19 -4.35 -2.30
N THR A 134 4.01 -5.50 -1.68
CA THR A 134 2.69 -6.06 -1.41
C THR A 134 2.67 -6.91 -0.15
N ASN A 135 1.58 -6.82 0.59
CA ASN A 135 1.17 -7.81 1.59
C ASN A 135 -0.06 -8.54 1.01
N PRO A 136 0.16 -9.60 0.19
CA PRO A 136 -0.90 -10.14 -0.65
C PRO A 136 -2.03 -10.77 0.18
N PRO A 137 -3.28 -10.70 -0.29
CA PRO A 137 -4.44 -11.21 0.40
C PRO A 137 -4.51 -12.75 0.31
N VAL A 138 -3.69 -13.47 1.07
CA VAL A 138 -3.63 -14.95 1.04
C VAL A 138 -5.00 -15.62 1.25
N ARG A 139 -5.93 -14.94 1.94
CA ARG A 139 -7.30 -15.41 2.14
C ARG A 139 -8.20 -15.27 0.91
N ALA A 140 -7.81 -14.49 -0.09
CA ALA A 140 -8.53 -14.38 -1.37
C ALA A 140 -8.26 -15.58 -2.30
N GLY A 141 -7.33 -16.45 -1.93
CA GLY A 141 -6.99 -17.69 -2.65
C GLY A 141 -5.73 -17.59 -3.48
N LYS A 142 -5.20 -18.75 -3.85
CA LYS A 142 -3.93 -18.86 -4.58
C LYS A 142 -3.93 -18.13 -5.92
N LYS A 143 -5.05 -18.16 -6.66
CA LYS A 143 -5.18 -17.51 -7.97
C LYS A 143 -4.87 -16.02 -7.85
N THR A 144 -5.51 -15.32 -6.91
CA THR A 144 -5.28 -13.88 -6.67
C THR A 144 -3.83 -13.58 -6.32
N VAL A 145 -3.22 -14.41 -5.46
CA VAL A 145 -1.81 -14.23 -5.09
C VAL A 145 -0.88 -14.40 -6.31
N PHE A 146 -1.15 -15.37 -7.20
CA PHE A 146 -0.38 -15.52 -8.43
C PHE A 146 -0.56 -14.33 -9.39
N GLU A 147 -1.78 -13.79 -9.54
CA GLU A 147 -2.04 -12.60 -10.34
C GLU A 147 -1.26 -11.38 -9.82
N PHE A 148 -1.12 -11.23 -8.50
CA PHE A 148 -0.26 -10.21 -7.90
C PHE A 148 1.20 -10.34 -8.35
N TYR A 149 1.75 -11.54 -8.34
CA TYR A 149 3.14 -11.76 -8.77
C TYR A 149 3.34 -11.58 -10.28
N GLU A 150 2.43 -12.12 -11.10
CA GLU A 150 2.51 -12.03 -12.56
C GLU A 150 2.47 -10.56 -13.03
N GLN A 151 1.45 -9.80 -12.60
CA GLN A 151 1.33 -8.39 -12.97
C GLN A 151 2.49 -7.54 -12.39
N SER A 152 2.96 -7.86 -11.19
CA SER A 152 4.13 -7.15 -10.64
C SER A 152 5.39 -7.40 -11.48
N TYR A 153 5.61 -8.63 -11.92
CA TYR A 153 6.76 -8.95 -12.78
C TYR A 153 6.72 -8.19 -14.10
N GLU A 154 5.55 -8.07 -14.71
CA GLU A 154 5.36 -7.34 -15.98
C GLU A 154 5.61 -5.83 -15.85
N LEU A 155 5.29 -5.23 -14.69
CA LEU A 155 5.41 -3.79 -14.46
C LEU A 155 6.71 -3.37 -13.76
N LEU A 156 7.58 -4.30 -13.41
CA LEU A 156 8.90 -3.95 -12.89
C LEU A 156 9.84 -3.49 -13.99
N ASN A 157 10.56 -2.39 -13.74
CA ASN A 157 11.70 -2.00 -14.55
C ASN A 157 12.80 -3.08 -14.49
N PRO A 158 13.64 -3.21 -15.54
CA PRO A 158 14.80 -4.09 -15.48
C PRO A 158 15.66 -3.82 -14.24
N GLY A 159 15.87 -4.85 -13.42
CA GLY A 159 16.56 -4.74 -12.13
C GLY A 159 15.70 -4.20 -10.99
N GLY A 160 14.38 -4.06 -11.19
CA GLY A 160 13.43 -3.70 -10.14
C GLY A 160 13.18 -4.84 -9.13
N TYR A 161 12.49 -4.54 -8.05
CA TYR A 161 12.28 -5.43 -6.89
C TYR A 161 10.81 -5.59 -6.54
N LEU A 162 10.45 -6.81 -6.15
CA LEU A 162 9.17 -7.18 -5.57
C LEU A 162 9.38 -7.69 -4.14
#